data_1ea24b92d11e526707c18954bd36293f
#
_entry.id   1ea24b92d11e526707c18954bd36293f
#
_cell.length_a   1.000
_cell.length_b   1.000
_cell.length_c   1.000
_cell.angle_alpha   90.00
_cell.angle_beta   90.00
_cell.angle_gamma   90.00
#
_symmetry.space_group_name_H-M   'P 1'
#
loop_
_entity.id
_entity.type
_entity.pdbx_description
1 polymer ?
#
loop_
_entity_poly.entity_id
_entity_poly.type
_entity_poly.pdbx_seq_one_letter_code
_entity_poly.pdbx_strand_id
1 'polypeptide(L)'
;MKTASRVLAGEPHVASKTRERVLKQARVLGYRRNTAASLLASGQQADHMTVITADMTNPFYASLAQGVEECARERHMVLSLSSSGEDADTEWELAKAAARQRSRALIVVSSMEESSRYLDLLRTGMAIVFVDREPRGIQADAVVLDNLAGGSMAATHLLGHGHRHIAYVGDYEWLPTQQARREGFARVMEQAGVRGWESLIRTGAHDVEGARLITRELLQRSDPPTAFVGGNNRSALAILHEVHEHYPDEQSPAVLGFDDVEWASVLGMSVVAYDPVDIGRQAANLALSRIENPDREPRVVRLPVSLTERGSGERPPYW
;
A
#
# COMPACT_ATOMS: atom_id res chain seq x y z
N MET A 1 -24.70 -14.36 39.11
CA MET A 1 -24.00 -14.17 37.82
C MET A 1 -23.53 -12.72 37.58
N LYS A 2 -24.32 -11.67 37.83
CA LYS A 2 -23.94 -10.26 37.58
C LYS A 2 -22.64 -9.81 38.27
N THR A 3 -22.37 -10.21 39.53
CA THR A 3 -21.16 -9.78 40.27
C THR A 3 -19.87 -10.37 39.71
N ALA A 4 -19.84 -11.64 39.30
CA ALA A 4 -18.65 -12.24 38.68
C ALA A 4 -18.33 -11.58 37.33
N SER A 5 -19.36 -11.32 36.52
CA SER A 5 -19.21 -10.59 35.25
C SER A 5 -18.60 -9.18 35.44
N ARG A 6 -19.07 -8.44 36.46
CA ARG A 6 -18.57 -7.10 36.80
C ARG A 6 -17.11 -7.12 37.26
N VAL A 7 -16.73 -8.10 38.09
CA VAL A 7 -15.33 -8.29 38.51
C VAL A 7 -14.44 -8.60 37.35
N LEU A 8 -14.86 -9.50 36.48
CA LEU A 8 -14.11 -9.89 35.27
C LEU A 8 -14.09 -8.81 34.20
N ALA A 9 -15.04 -7.85 34.28
CA ALA A 9 -15.06 -6.64 33.45
C ALA A 9 -14.16 -5.51 34.00
N GLY A 10 -13.59 -5.67 35.19
CA GLY A 10 -12.78 -4.61 35.80
C GLY A 10 -13.57 -3.47 36.44
N GLU A 11 -14.92 -3.59 36.55
CA GLU A 11 -15.76 -2.51 37.06
C GLU A 11 -15.36 -2.08 38.49
N PRO A 12 -15.34 -0.74 38.77
CA PRO A 12 -14.77 -0.21 40.02
C PRO A 12 -15.59 -0.51 41.29
N HIS A 13 -16.87 -0.70 41.20
CA HIS A 13 -17.78 -0.79 42.37
C HIS A 13 -18.01 -2.20 42.88
N VAL A 14 -16.96 -3.00 43.09
CA VAL A 14 -17.02 -4.32 43.69
C VAL A 14 -16.04 -4.41 44.86
N ALA A 15 -16.54 -4.86 46.05
CA ALA A 15 -15.74 -4.99 47.25
C ALA A 15 -14.48 -5.84 47.01
N SER A 16 -13.31 -5.39 47.50
CA SER A 16 -11.97 -5.98 47.27
C SER A 16 -11.97 -7.51 47.58
N LYS A 17 -12.53 -7.91 48.67
CA LYS A 17 -12.61 -9.32 49.08
C LYS A 17 -13.42 -10.19 48.10
N THR A 18 -14.48 -9.64 47.50
CA THR A 18 -15.27 -10.32 46.48
C THR A 18 -14.51 -10.40 45.16
N ARG A 19 -13.82 -9.33 44.79
CA ARG A 19 -12.96 -9.26 43.61
C ARG A 19 -11.87 -10.32 43.66
N GLU A 20 -11.11 -10.39 44.75
CA GLU A 20 -10.04 -11.37 44.95
C GLU A 20 -10.58 -12.81 44.85
N ARG A 21 -11.70 -13.12 45.51
CA ARG A 21 -12.31 -14.45 45.44
C ARG A 21 -12.73 -14.85 44.05
N VAL A 22 -13.35 -13.94 43.27
CA VAL A 22 -13.76 -14.21 41.88
C VAL A 22 -12.55 -14.42 40.99
N LEU A 23 -11.52 -13.55 41.07
CA LEU A 23 -10.31 -13.68 40.29
C LEU A 23 -9.54 -14.97 40.60
N LYS A 24 -9.45 -15.36 41.87
CA LYS A 24 -8.83 -16.62 42.29
C LYS A 24 -9.57 -17.83 41.68
N GLN A 25 -10.89 -17.85 41.74
CA GLN A 25 -11.67 -18.94 41.15
C GLN A 25 -11.61 -18.97 39.63
N ALA A 26 -11.62 -17.81 38.98
CA ALA A 26 -11.43 -17.71 37.52
C ALA A 26 -10.08 -18.31 37.09
N ARG A 27 -8.99 -18.03 37.83
CA ARG A 27 -7.68 -18.65 37.58
C ARG A 27 -7.69 -20.16 37.78
N VAL A 28 -8.28 -20.64 38.85
CA VAL A 28 -8.34 -22.08 39.14
C VAL A 28 -9.13 -22.85 38.10
N LEU A 29 -10.21 -22.25 37.58
CA LEU A 29 -11.04 -22.82 36.54
C LEU A 29 -10.51 -22.62 35.13
N GLY A 30 -9.38 -21.95 34.95
CA GLY A 30 -8.85 -21.56 33.62
C GLY A 30 -9.79 -20.65 32.83
N TYR A 31 -10.74 -20.00 33.53
CA TYR A 31 -11.74 -19.17 32.87
C TYR A 31 -11.10 -17.93 32.29
N ARG A 32 -11.19 -17.77 30.96
CA ARG A 32 -10.89 -16.54 30.25
C ARG A 32 -12.20 -15.89 29.80
N ARG A 33 -12.34 -14.59 30.08
CA ARG A 33 -13.49 -13.83 29.61
C ARG A 33 -13.54 -13.90 28.09
N ASN A 34 -14.66 -14.33 27.53
CA ASN A 34 -14.88 -14.22 26.09
C ASN A 34 -15.19 -12.75 25.77
N THR A 35 -14.16 -12.03 25.31
CA THR A 35 -14.28 -10.61 24.94
C THR A 35 -15.26 -10.40 23.79
N ALA A 36 -15.31 -11.31 22.81
CA ALA A 36 -16.23 -11.24 21.69
C ALA A 36 -17.70 -11.33 22.17
N ALA A 37 -18.01 -12.27 23.06
CA ALA A 37 -19.34 -12.38 23.67
C ALA A 37 -19.70 -11.16 24.53
N SER A 38 -18.71 -10.54 25.19
CA SER A 38 -18.92 -9.32 25.99
C SER A 38 -19.20 -8.10 25.11
N LEU A 39 -18.50 -7.94 24.01
CA LEU A 39 -18.70 -6.88 23.02
C LEU A 39 -20.09 -7.01 22.36
N LEU A 40 -20.49 -8.26 22.04
CA LEU A 40 -21.84 -8.54 21.53
C LEU A 40 -22.91 -8.14 22.53
N ALA A 41 -22.72 -8.47 23.82
CA ALA A 41 -23.71 -8.17 24.87
C ALA A 41 -23.79 -6.67 25.21
N SER A 42 -22.71 -5.92 25.06
CA SER A 42 -22.64 -4.48 25.33
C SER A 42 -22.93 -3.58 24.11
N GLY A 43 -23.04 -4.15 22.92
CA GLY A 43 -23.15 -3.39 21.68
C GLY A 43 -21.88 -2.61 21.28
N GLN A 44 -20.78 -2.81 22.03
CA GLN A 44 -19.51 -2.12 21.76
C GLN A 44 -18.77 -2.75 20.57
N GLN A 45 -18.02 -1.94 19.84
CA GLN A 45 -17.08 -2.40 18.82
C GLN A 45 -15.82 -2.97 19.47
N ALA A 46 -15.12 -3.84 18.77
CA ALA A 46 -13.82 -4.35 19.21
C ALA A 46 -12.77 -3.24 19.13
N ASP A 47 -11.83 -3.22 20.09
CA ASP A 47 -10.70 -2.29 20.05
C ASP A 47 -9.63 -2.82 19.06
N HIS A 48 -10.02 -2.94 17.79
CA HIS A 48 -9.08 -3.32 16.72
C HIS A 48 -9.37 -2.61 15.41
N MET A 49 -8.31 -2.47 14.61
CA MET A 49 -8.32 -2.07 13.21
C MET A 49 -7.99 -3.27 12.32
N THR A 50 -8.50 -3.26 11.11
CA THR A 50 -8.14 -4.25 10.10
C THR A 50 -7.47 -3.56 8.91
N VAL A 51 -6.36 -4.12 8.44
CA VAL A 51 -5.72 -3.75 7.18
C VAL A 51 -5.88 -4.91 6.20
N ILE A 52 -6.35 -4.61 5.00
CA ILE A 52 -6.34 -5.53 3.86
C ILE A 52 -5.37 -4.95 2.84
N THR A 53 -4.26 -5.66 2.61
CA THR A 53 -3.27 -5.30 1.60
C THR A 53 -3.51 -6.09 0.31
N ALA A 54 -2.95 -5.61 -0.79
CA ALA A 54 -2.97 -6.35 -2.04
C ALA A 54 -2.03 -7.58 -1.98
N ASP A 55 -0.83 -7.41 -1.41
CA ASP A 55 0.16 -8.49 -1.31
C ASP A 55 1.07 -8.30 -0.08
N MET A 56 1.06 -9.27 0.84
CA MET A 56 1.93 -9.25 2.03
C MET A 56 3.41 -9.50 1.74
N THR A 57 3.77 -9.98 0.57
CA THR A 57 5.17 -10.22 0.20
C THR A 57 5.86 -8.97 -0.34
N ASN A 58 5.11 -7.93 -0.68
CA ASN A 58 5.67 -6.66 -1.10
C ASN A 58 6.05 -5.81 0.12
N PRO A 59 7.34 -5.42 0.30
CA PRO A 59 7.83 -4.62 1.43
C PRO A 59 7.08 -3.30 1.64
N PHE A 60 6.56 -2.70 0.57
CA PHE A 60 5.75 -1.50 0.64
C PHE A 60 4.54 -1.67 1.57
N TYR A 61 3.77 -2.74 1.39
CA TYR A 61 2.59 -2.98 2.21
C TYR A 61 2.92 -3.37 3.65
N ALA A 62 4.06 -4.03 3.89
CA ALA A 62 4.54 -4.32 5.23
C ALA A 62 4.87 -3.03 6.00
N SER A 63 5.57 -2.10 5.36
CA SER A 63 5.92 -0.79 5.94
C SER A 63 4.67 0.08 6.15
N LEU A 64 3.71 0.05 5.22
CA LEU A 64 2.41 0.72 5.40
C LEU A 64 1.66 0.16 6.62
N ALA A 65 1.59 -1.15 6.75
CA ALA A 65 0.95 -1.80 7.89
C ALA A 65 1.64 -1.47 9.22
N GLN A 66 2.97 -1.29 9.23
CA GLN A 66 3.72 -0.81 10.38
C GLN A 66 3.23 0.57 10.83
N GLY A 67 3.06 1.52 9.91
CA GLY A 67 2.54 2.86 10.23
C GLY A 67 1.14 2.83 10.83
N VAL A 68 0.29 1.94 10.35
CA VAL A 68 -1.05 1.72 10.94
C VAL A 68 -0.94 1.10 12.33
N GLU A 69 -0.05 0.10 12.52
CA GLU A 69 0.15 -0.58 13.81
C GLU A 69 0.61 0.39 14.89
N GLU A 70 1.57 1.27 14.58
CA GLU A 70 2.07 2.28 15.51
C GLU A 70 0.92 3.16 16.05
N CYS A 71 0.08 3.69 15.16
CA CYS A 71 -1.09 4.48 15.55
C CYS A 71 -2.14 3.67 16.31
N ALA A 72 -2.40 2.42 15.93
CA ALA A 72 -3.34 1.54 16.63
C ALA A 72 -2.86 1.26 18.05
N ARG A 73 -1.59 0.97 18.25
CA ARG A 73 -0.96 0.69 19.54
C ARG A 73 -1.03 1.88 20.49
N GLU A 74 -0.80 3.11 20.00
CA GLU A 74 -0.96 4.35 20.80
C GLU A 74 -2.38 4.51 21.35
N ARG A 75 -3.38 3.96 20.68
CA ARG A 75 -4.79 3.97 21.07
C ARG A 75 -5.23 2.68 21.74
N HIS A 76 -4.29 1.81 22.15
CA HIS A 76 -4.56 0.49 22.76
C HIS A 76 -5.43 -0.43 21.89
N MET A 77 -5.37 -0.26 20.57
CA MET A 77 -6.04 -1.09 19.60
C MET A 77 -5.09 -2.15 19.04
N VAL A 78 -5.65 -3.28 18.61
CA VAL A 78 -4.90 -4.35 17.94
C VAL A 78 -5.09 -4.23 16.44
N LEU A 79 -4.03 -4.45 15.67
CA LEU A 79 -4.09 -4.53 14.22
C LEU A 79 -4.28 -5.99 13.76
N SER A 80 -5.25 -6.22 12.87
CA SER A 80 -5.37 -7.44 12.08
C SER A 80 -4.93 -7.14 10.65
N LEU A 81 -4.02 -7.94 10.11
CA LEU A 81 -3.51 -7.81 8.75
C LEU A 81 -3.93 -9.01 7.91
N SER A 82 -4.42 -8.76 6.70
CA SER A 82 -4.78 -9.77 5.71
C SER A 82 -4.36 -9.32 4.31
N SER A 83 -4.28 -10.25 3.37
CA SER A 83 -3.97 -9.95 1.96
C SER A 83 -5.05 -10.48 1.04
N SER A 84 -5.45 -9.66 0.06
CA SER A 84 -6.41 -10.07 -0.98
C SER A 84 -5.75 -10.86 -2.12
N GLY A 85 -4.43 -10.75 -2.30
CA GLY A 85 -3.75 -11.33 -3.45
C GLY A 85 -4.16 -10.70 -4.79
N GLU A 86 -4.54 -9.43 -4.80
CA GLU A 86 -5.11 -8.70 -5.96
C GLU A 86 -6.44 -9.29 -6.46
N ASP A 87 -7.13 -10.07 -5.63
CA ASP A 87 -8.42 -10.66 -5.96
C ASP A 87 -9.58 -9.92 -5.27
N ALA A 88 -10.49 -9.36 -6.07
CA ALA A 88 -11.60 -8.54 -5.59
C ALA A 88 -12.63 -9.31 -4.73
N ASP A 89 -12.83 -10.59 -5.01
CA ASP A 89 -13.76 -11.42 -4.25
C ASP A 89 -13.16 -11.83 -2.90
N THR A 90 -11.87 -12.18 -2.87
CA THR A 90 -11.11 -12.39 -1.64
C THR A 90 -11.09 -11.14 -0.77
N GLU A 91 -10.83 -9.96 -1.35
CA GLU A 91 -10.91 -8.67 -0.66
C GLU A 91 -12.27 -8.47 0.01
N TRP A 92 -13.35 -8.73 -0.75
CA TRP A 92 -14.71 -8.56 -0.23
C TRP A 92 -15.03 -9.52 0.93
N GLU A 93 -14.62 -10.79 0.84
CA GLU A 93 -14.79 -11.75 1.95
C GLU A 93 -14.03 -11.32 3.21
N LEU A 94 -12.81 -10.79 3.05
CA LEU A 94 -12.01 -10.23 4.16
C LEU A 94 -12.67 -8.98 4.76
N ALA A 95 -13.19 -8.08 3.94
CA ALA A 95 -13.92 -6.90 4.40
C ALA A 95 -15.18 -7.27 5.20
N LYS A 96 -15.96 -8.24 4.72
CA LYS A 96 -17.10 -8.79 5.46
C LYS A 96 -16.68 -9.47 6.76
N ALA A 97 -15.54 -10.15 6.77
CA ALA A 97 -15.00 -10.77 7.99
C ALA A 97 -14.63 -9.71 9.02
N ALA A 98 -13.97 -8.61 8.62
CA ALA A 98 -13.68 -7.46 9.48
C ALA A 98 -14.97 -6.87 10.10
N ALA A 99 -16.02 -6.71 9.29
CA ALA A 99 -17.32 -6.22 9.77
C ALA A 99 -17.97 -7.20 10.76
N ARG A 100 -17.95 -8.52 10.50
CA ARG A 100 -18.44 -9.54 11.44
C ARG A 100 -17.68 -9.54 12.75
N GLN A 101 -16.37 -9.27 12.73
CA GLN A 101 -15.52 -9.14 13.91
C GLN A 101 -15.71 -7.80 14.63
N ARG A 102 -16.56 -6.91 14.10
CA ARG A 102 -16.80 -5.56 14.61
C ARG A 102 -15.54 -4.70 14.67
N SER A 103 -14.68 -4.82 13.65
CA SER A 103 -13.54 -3.91 13.51
C SER A 103 -14.02 -2.46 13.51
N ARG A 104 -13.34 -1.59 14.27
CA ARG A 104 -13.69 -0.17 14.33
C ARG A 104 -13.31 0.56 13.04
N ALA A 105 -12.24 0.11 12.41
CA ALA A 105 -11.78 0.65 11.14
C ALA A 105 -11.31 -0.46 10.21
N LEU A 106 -11.50 -0.22 8.92
CA LEU A 106 -10.94 -0.99 7.83
C LEU A 106 -10.08 -0.05 6.98
N ILE A 107 -8.81 -0.38 6.83
CA ILE A 107 -7.89 0.28 5.91
C ILE A 107 -7.64 -0.73 4.77
N VAL A 108 -7.88 -0.33 3.53
CA VAL A 108 -7.87 -1.27 2.40
C VAL A 108 -7.13 -0.74 1.19
N VAL A 109 -6.21 -1.57 0.67
CA VAL A 109 -5.65 -1.43 -0.68
C VAL A 109 -6.57 -2.19 -1.62
N SER A 110 -7.46 -1.48 -2.32
CA SER A 110 -8.51 -2.15 -3.06
C SER A 110 -8.03 -2.73 -4.38
N SER A 111 -8.43 -3.98 -4.63
CA SER A 111 -8.26 -4.71 -5.89
C SER A 111 -9.53 -4.64 -6.75
N MET A 112 -10.53 -3.85 -6.34
CA MET A 112 -11.77 -3.69 -7.07
C MET A 112 -11.71 -2.55 -8.08
N GLU A 113 -12.17 -2.77 -9.30
CA GLU A 113 -12.36 -1.69 -10.27
C GLU A 113 -13.43 -0.70 -9.83
N GLU A 114 -14.50 -1.19 -9.19
CA GLU A 114 -15.60 -0.41 -8.64
C GLU A 114 -15.81 -0.72 -7.17
N SER A 115 -15.75 0.29 -6.34
CA SER A 115 -15.80 0.16 -4.87
C SER A 115 -17.23 0.20 -4.29
N SER A 116 -18.25 0.12 -5.13
CA SER A 116 -19.67 0.23 -4.70
C SER A 116 -20.11 -0.82 -3.69
N ARG A 117 -19.47 -2.00 -3.66
CA ARG A 117 -19.70 -3.05 -2.63
C ARG A 117 -19.49 -2.51 -1.21
N TYR A 118 -18.59 -1.53 -1.02
CA TYR A 118 -18.30 -0.95 0.29
C TYR A 118 -19.39 -0.03 0.85
N LEU A 119 -20.36 0.41 0.03
CA LEU A 119 -21.46 1.26 0.49
C LEU A 119 -22.25 0.63 1.64
N ASP A 120 -22.48 -0.69 1.61
CA ASP A 120 -23.21 -1.37 2.66
C ASP A 120 -22.42 -1.40 3.98
N LEU A 121 -21.11 -1.57 3.92
CA LEU A 121 -20.24 -1.51 5.10
C LEU A 121 -20.15 -0.09 5.67
N LEU A 122 -20.04 0.92 4.81
CA LEU A 122 -20.05 2.33 5.23
C LEU A 122 -21.35 2.69 5.97
N ARG A 123 -22.50 2.19 5.49
CA ARG A 123 -23.81 2.39 6.16
C ARG A 123 -23.90 1.76 7.54
N THR A 124 -23.08 0.78 7.87
CA THR A 124 -23.00 0.21 9.22
C THR A 124 -22.28 1.10 10.21
N GLY A 125 -21.70 2.21 9.77
CA GLY A 125 -20.87 3.12 10.58
C GLY A 125 -19.43 2.66 10.80
N MET A 126 -18.96 1.65 10.04
CA MET A 126 -17.54 1.26 10.05
C MET A 126 -16.71 2.34 9.36
N ALA A 127 -15.64 2.81 10.00
CA ALA A 127 -14.69 3.71 9.37
C ALA A 127 -13.89 2.94 8.31
N ILE A 128 -14.01 3.36 7.05
CA ILE A 128 -13.27 2.75 5.93
C ILE A 128 -12.38 3.79 5.30
N VAL A 129 -11.09 3.49 5.17
CA VAL A 129 -10.10 4.31 4.49
C VAL A 129 -9.43 3.50 3.39
N PHE A 130 -9.53 3.99 2.18
CA PHE A 130 -8.79 3.43 1.05
C PHE A 130 -7.35 3.95 1.08
N VAL A 131 -6.40 3.12 0.73
CA VAL A 131 -4.99 3.51 0.75
C VAL A 131 -4.30 3.01 -0.52
N ASP A 132 -3.32 3.80 -1.01
CA ASP A 132 -2.60 3.57 -2.27
C ASP A 132 -3.48 3.80 -3.52
N ARG A 133 -4.72 3.30 -3.51
CA ARG A 133 -5.68 3.37 -4.62
C ARG A 133 -6.95 4.11 -4.18
N GLU A 134 -7.30 5.14 -4.93
CA GLU A 134 -8.53 5.91 -4.70
C GLU A 134 -9.76 5.06 -5.04
N PRO A 135 -10.82 5.06 -4.19
CA PRO A 135 -12.04 4.31 -4.49
C PRO A 135 -12.75 4.87 -5.72
N ARG A 136 -13.31 3.99 -6.55
CA ARG A 136 -14.11 4.37 -7.71
C ARG A 136 -15.60 4.13 -7.47
N GLY A 137 -16.44 5.02 -8.00
CA GLY A 137 -17.90 4.89 -7.91
C GLY A 137 -18.49 5.26 -6.54
N ILE A 138 -17.68 5.58 -5.54
CA ILE A 138 -18.12 6.03 -4.21
C ILE A 138 -17.27 7.18 -3.69
N GLN A 139 -17.83 7.94 -2.77
CA GLN A 139 -17.07 8.92 -1.99
C GLN A 139 -16.70 8.30 -0.64
N ALA A 140 -15.40 8.14 -0.39
CA ALA A 140 -14.87 7.60 0.87
C ALA A 140 -13.53 8.24 1.21
N ASP A 141 -13.08 8.06 2.44
CA ASP A 141 -11.76 8.51 2.87
C ASP A 141 -10.67 7.75 2.12
N ALA A 142 -9.65 8.46 1.66
CA ALA A 142 -8.51 7.84 1.00
C ALA A 142 -7.19 8.56 1.31
N VAL A 143 -6.09 7.78 1.32
CA VAL A 143 -4.71 8.30 1.33
C VAL A 143 -3.99 7.72 0.14
N VAL A 144 -3.59 8.56 -0.79
CA VAL A 144 -2.96 8.17 -2.07
C VAL A 144 -1.70 9.00 -2.34
N LEU A 145 -0.86 8.51 -3.23
CA LEU A 145 0.32 9.23 -3.70
C LEU A 145 0.02 10.06 -4.94
N ASP A 146 0.82 11.09 -5.17
CA ASP A 146 0.83 11.79 -6.46
C ASP A 146 1.60 10.98 -7.51
N ASN A 147 0.97 9.87 -7.94
CA ASN A 147 1.54 8.96 -8.91
C ASN A 147 1.79 9.60 -10.28
N LEU A 148 0.96 10.58 -10.66
CA LEU A 148 1.14 11.31 -11.92
C LEU A 148 2.41 12.16 -11.87
N ALA A 149 2.61 12.90 -10.78
CA ALA A 149 3.84 13.66 -10.56
C ALA A 149 5.05 12.73 -10.51
N GLY A 150 4.91 11.55 -9.88
CA GLY A 150 5.98 10.55 -9.83
C GLY A 150 6.42 10.05 -11.21
N GLY A 151 5.47 9.71 -12.07
CA GLY A 151 5.78 9.32 -13.46
C GLY A 151 6.42 10.44 -14.26
N SER A 152 5.93 11.67 -14.08
CA SER A 152 6.51 12.86 -14.72
C SER A 152 7.94 13.13 -14.24
N MET A 153 8.19 12.97 -12.93
CA MET A 153 9.51 13.14 -12.31
C MET A 153 10.52 12.13 -12.87
N ALA A 154 10.14 10.85 -12.98
CA ALA A 154 10.99 9.81 -13.54
C ALA A 154 11.40 10.11 -14.99
N ALA A 155 10.46 10.48 -15.86
CA ALA A 155 10.73 10.83 -17.23
C ALA A 155 11.61 12.09 -17.35
N THR A 156 11.29 13.13 -16.59
CA THR A 156 12.04 14.40 -16.60
C THR A 156 13.49 14.19 -16.19
N HIS A 157 13.73 13.37 -15.16
CA HIS A 157 15.08 13.06 -14.69
C HIS A 157 15.91 12.38 -15.77
N LEU A 158 15.40 11.31 -16.38
CA LEU A 158 16.13 10.58 -17.42
C LEU A 158 16.35 11.41 -18.68
N LEU A 159 15.35 12.23 -19.09
CA LEU A 159 15.52 13.18 -20.20
C LEU A 159 16.59 14.23 -19.89
N GLY A 160 16.67 14.68 -18.63
CA GLY A 160 17.70 15.63 -18.16
C GLY A 160 19.11 15.06 -18.26
N HIS A 161 19.28 13.75 -18.13
CA HIS A 161 20.55 13.04 -18.31
C HIS A 161 20.85 12.65 -19.78
N GLY A 162 20.03 13.13 -20.72
CA GLY A 162 20.27 12.98 -22.15
C GLY A 162 19.59 11.79 -22.80
N HIS A 163 18.88 10.94 -22.04
CA HIS A 163 18.16 9.81 -22.61
C HIS A 163 16.98 10.27 -23.46
N ARG A 164 16.76 9.58 -24.58
CA ARG A 164 15.59 9.76 -25.44
C ARG A 164 14.91 8.43 -25.76
N HIS A 165 15.64 7.32 -25.60
CA HIS A 165 15.16 5.96 -25.81
C HIS A 165 14.96 5.30 -24.44
N ILE A 166 13.81 5.59 -23.83
CA ILE A 166 13.48 5.24 -22.45
C ILE A 166 12.33 4.24 -22.44
N ALA A 167 12.54 3.06 -21.87
CA ALA A 167 11.49 2.08 -21.67
C ALA A 167 10.79 2.27 -20.34
N TYR A 168 9.50 1.95 -20.32
CA TYR A 168 8.70 1.88 -19.12
C TYR A 168 8.16 0.44 -18.94
N VAL A 169 8.49 -0.19 -17.82
CA VAL A 169 8.02 -1.54 -17.49
C VAL A 169 7.11 -1.46 -16.26
N GLY A 170 5.85 -1.80 -16.44
CA GLY A 170 4.83 -1.60 -15.42
C GLY A 170 3.96 -2.81 -15.15
N ASP A 171 3.19 -2.68 -14.09
CA ASP A 171 2.25 -3.66 -13.54
C ASP A 171 0.96 -3.77 -14.38
N TYR A 172 -0.07 -4.42 -13.85
CA TYR A 172 -1.37 -4.55 -14.49
C TYR A 172 -1.95 -3.22 -14.95
N GLU A 173 -2.50 -3.20 -16.17
CA GLU A 173 -3.04 -1.98 -16.79
C GLU A 173 -4.25 -1.39 -16.07
N TRP A 174 -5.02 -2.22 -15.35
CA TRP A 174 -6.19 -1.76 -14.62
C TRP A 174 -5.87 -1.02 -13.31
N LEU A 175 -4.66 -1.16 -12.78
CA LEU A 175 -4.24 -0.51 -11.54
C LEU A 175 -4.21 1.02 -11.69
N PRO A 176 -4.95 1.78 -10.87
CA PRO A 176 -4.97 3.25 -10.93
C PRO A 176 -3.58 3.89 -10.74
N THR A 177 -2.78 3.33 -9.85
CA THR A 177 -1.40 3.78 -9.57
C THR A 177 -0.52 3.64 -10.81
N GLN A 178 -0.60 2.49 -11.47
CA GLN A 178 0.11 2.21 -12.71
C GLN A 178 -0.33 3.13 -13.85
N GLN A 179 -1.64 3.33 -14.01
CA GLN A 179 -2.19 4.23 -15.02
C GLN A 179 -1.66 5.66 -14.85
N ALA A 180 -1.71 6.18 -13.61
CA ALA A 180 -1.24 7.54 -13.31
C ALA A 180 0.27 7.71 -13.51
N ARG A 181 1.10 6.74 -13.06
CA ARG A 181 2.56 6.75 -13.28
C ARG A 181 2.89 6.75 -14.78
N ARG A 182 2.27 5.85 -15.54
CA ARG A 182 2.42 5.79 -17.00
C ARG A 182 1.97 7.07 -17.69
N GLU A 183 0.84 7.63 -17.29
CA GLU A 183 0.33 8.89 -17.84
C GLU A 183 1.30 10.05 -17.57
N GLY A 184 1.83 10.17 -16.36
CA GLY A 184 2.83 11.18 -16.03
C GLY A 184 4.08 11.05 -16.86
N PHE A 185 4.60 9.82 -17.04
CA PHE A 185 5.72 9.51 -17.91
C PHE A 185 5.42 9.92 -19.37
N ALA A 186 4.28 9.47 -19.91
CA ALA A 186 3.88 9.72 -21.28
C ALA A 186 3.78 11.22 -21.62
N ARG A 187 3.15 12.01 -20.73
CA ARG A 187 3.01 13.47 -20.90
C ARG A 187 4.36 14.17 -21.05
N VAL A 188 5.35 13.78 -20.28
CA VAL A 188 6.69 14.37 -20.34
C VAL A 188 7.41 13.96 -21.62
N MET A 189 7.32 12.70 -22.05
CA MET A 189 7.90 12.22 -23.30
C MET A 189 7.30 12.94 -24.52
N GLU A 190 5.98 13.14 -24.52
CA GLU A 190 5.26 13.86 -25.56
C GLU A 190 5.67 15.36 -25.60
N GLN A 191 5.68 16.02 -24.44
CA GLN A 191 6.09 17.43 -24.32
C GLN A 191 7.55 17.68 -24.76
N ALA A 192 8.43 16.71 -24.50
CA ALA A 192 9.82 16.74 -24.95
C ALA A 192 10.00 16.43 -26.45
N GLY A 193 8.93 16.11 -27.17
CA GLY A 193 8.95 15.77 -28.59
C GLY A 193 9.71 14.49 -28.92
N VAL A 194 9.86 13.58 -27.96
CA VAL A 194 10.49 12.28 -28.19
C VAL A 194 9.56 11.44 -29.07
N ARG A 195 10.10 10.81 -30.10
CA ARG A 195 9.30 9.98 -31.03
C ARG A 195 9.49 8.50 -30.72
N GLY A 196 8.42 7.71 -30.92
CA GLY A 196 8.47 6.24 -30.82
C GLY A 196 8.55 5.69 -29.40
N TRP A 197 8.45 6.54 -28.38
CA TRP A 197 8.47 6.13 -26.98
C TRP A 197 7.32 5.18 -26.62
N GLU A 198 6.18 5.28 -27.31
CA GLU A 198 4.99 4.43 -27.08
C GLU A 198 5.34 2.95 -27.30
N SER A 199 6.24 2.67 -28.26
CA SER A 199 6.70 1.31 -28.55
C SER A 199 7.58 0.69 -27.48
N LEU A 200 8.00 1.47 -26.47
CA LEU A 200 8.84 1.07 -25.35
C LEU A 200 8.06 0.97 -24.03
N ILE A 201 6.77 1.27 -24.05
CA ILE A 201 5.92 1.01 -22.90
C ILE A 201 5.49 -0.46 -22.89
N ARG A 202 5.73 -1.11 -21.76
CA ARG A 202 5.30 -2.48 -21.48
C ARG A 202 4.62 -2.52 -20.12
N THR A 203 3.46 -3.12 -20.08
CA THR A 203 2.63 -3.28 -18.88
C THR A 203 2.16 -4.73 -18.75
N GLY A 204 1.55 -5.08 -17.63
CA GLY A 204 1.02 -6.41 -17.38
C GLY A 204 1.95 -7.35 -16.61
N ALA A 205 3.13 -6.89 -16.21
CA ALA A 205 4.06 -7.68 -15.40
C ALA A 205 3.83 -7.42 -13.91
N HIS A 206 3.10 -8.30 -13.25
CA HIS A 206 2.80 -8.17 -11.83
C HIS A 206 3.91 -8.70 -10.91
N ASP A 207 4.68 -9.67 -11.36
CA ASP A 207 5.78 -10.27 -10.61
C ASP A 207 7.15 -9.98 -11.24
N VAL A 208 8.20 -10.34 -10.51
CA VAL A 208 9.58 -10.10 -10.94
C VAL A 208 9.91 -10.89 -12.20
N GLU A 209 9.42 -12.14 -12.33
CA GLU A 209 9.76 -12.98 -13.48
C GLU A 209 9.12 -12.47 -14.77
N GLY A 210 7.84 -12.09 -14.72
CA GLY A 210 7.15 -11.46 -15.86
C GLY A 210 7.84 -10.15 -16.29
N ALA A 211 8.26 -9.33 -15.33
CA ALA A 211 9.00 -8.10 -15.63
C ALA A 211 10.41 -8.37 -16.20
N ARG A 212 11.08 -9.43 -15.76
CA ARG A 212 12.36 -9.89 -16.35
C ARG A 212 12.22 -10.29 -17.81
N LEU A 213 11.20 -11.09 -18.14
CA LEU A 213 10.94 -11.49 -19.53
C LEU A 213 10.73 -10.27 -20.43
N ILE A 214 9.90 -9.34 -20.00
CA ILE A 214 9.66 -8.08 -20.72
C ILE A 214 10.95 -7.26 -20.88
N THR A 215 11.74 -7.14 -19.82
CA THR A 215 13.00 -6.40 -19.87
C THR A 215 13.99 -7.03 -20.85
N ARG A 216 14.12 -8.35 -20.84
CA ARG A 216 14.97 -9.11 -21.75
C ARG A 216 14.57 -8.91 -23.21
N GLU A 217 13.27 -8.94 -23.53
CA GLU A 217 12.77 -8.64 -24.87
C GLU A 217 13.15 -7.22 -25.32
N LEU A 218 13.05 -6.24 -24.43
CA LEU A 218 13.43 -4.86 -24.72
C LEU A 218 14.95 -4.73 -24.97
N LEU A 219 15.78 -5.42 -24.18
CA LEU A 219 17.23 -5.39 -24.32
C LEU A 219 17.72 -6.13 -25.58
N GLN A 220 16.96 -7.10 -26.10
CA GLN A 220 17.29 -7.85 -27.32
C GLN A 220 16.86 -7.16 -28.63
N ARG A 221 16.25 -5.98 -28.56
CA ARG A 221 15.89 -5.20 -29.76
C ARG A 221 17.14 -4.80 -30.54
N SER A 222 17.00 -4.59 -31.85
CA SER A 222 18.07 -4.00 -32.69
C SER A 222 18.42 -2.57 -32.26
N ASP A 223 17.52 -1.90 -31.57
CA ASP A 223 17.68 -0.58 -30.99
C ASP A 223 17.16 -0.68 -29.53
N PRO A 224 18.04 -1.10 -28.57
CA PRO A 224 17.64 -1.29 -27.19
C PRO A 224 17.49 0.04 -26.45
N PRO A 225 16.63 0.12 -25.40
CA PRO A 225 16.54 1.32 -24.58
C PRO A 225 17.85 1.64 -23.86
N THR A 226 18.18 2.92 -23.77
CA THR A 226 19.33 3.41 -22.98
C THR A 226 18.99 3.66 -21.52
N ALA A 227 17.70 3.72 -21.22
CA ALA A 227 17.20 3.88 -19.86
C ALA A 227 15.88 3.13 -19.66
N PHE A 228 15.61 2.78 -18.41
CA PHE A 228 14.41 2.10 -17.99
C PHE A 228 13.77 2.79 -16.80
N VAL A 229 12.44 2.83 -16.80
CA VAL A 229 11.61 3.15 -15.63
C VAL A 229 10.87 1.89 -15.20
N GLY A 230 11.14 1.41 -14.00
CA GLY A 230 10.34 0.37 -13.35
C GLY A 230 9.13 1.00 -12.65
N GLY A 231 7.92 0.63 -13.06
CA GLY A 231 6.67 1.22 -12.56
C GLY A 231 6.36 0.92 -11.08
N ASN A 232 7.08 -0.03 -10.47
CA ASN A 232 7.08 -0.35 -9.03
C ASN A 232 8.40 -1.02 -8.64
N ASN A 233 8.56 -1.37 -7.35
CA ASN A 233 9.78 -2.01 -6.84
C ASN A 233 10.07 -3.35 -7.51
N ARG A 234 9.07 -4.16 -7.86
CA ARG A 234 9.24 -5.47 -8.51
C ARG A 234 9.75 -5.32 -9.94
N SER A 235 9.15 -4.44 -10.72
CA SER A 235 9.61 -4.13 -12.07
C SER A 235 11.02 -3.55 -12.05
N ALA A 236 11.32 -2.67 -11.09
CA ALA A 236 12.65 -2.09 -10.94
C ALA A 236 13.71 -3.15 -10.59
N LEU A 237 13.40 -4.08 -9.68
CA LEU A 237 14.28 -5.19 -9.34
C LEU A 237 14.54 -6.10 -10.55
N ALA A 238 13.49 -6.39 -11.31
CA ALA A 238 13.59 -7.21 -12.53
C ALA A 238 14.49 -6.57 -13.58
N ILE A 239 14.33 -5.26 -13.80
CA ILE A 239 15.16 -4.49 -14.73
C ILE A 239 16.63 -4.51 -14.28
N LEU A 240 16.90 -4.23 -13.00
CA LEU A 240 18.27 -4.26 -12.46
C LEU A 240 18.92 -5.63 -12.65
N HIS A 241 18.15 -6.71 -12.41
CA HIS A 241 18.66 -8.07 -12.59
C HIS A 241 19.07 -8.32 -14.05
N GLU A 242 18.21 -8.03 -15.03
CA GLU A 242 18.50 -8.25 -16.43
C GLU A 242 19.62 -7.33 -16.95
N VAL A 243 19.66 -6.08 -16.50
CA VAL A 243 20.74 -5.16 -16.84
C VAL A 243 22.07 -5.64 -16.29
N HIS A 244 22.12 -6.04 -15.02
CA HIS A 244 23.35 -6.55 -14.39
C HIS A 244 23.85 -7.86 -15.02
N GLU A 245 22.93 -8.72 -15.46
CA GLU A 245 23.29 -10.00 -16.10
C GLU A 245 23.86 -9.83 -17.53
N HIS A 246 23.41 -8.79 -18.25
CA HIS A 246 23.73 -8.64 -19.68
C HIS A 246 24.69 -7.50 -20.01
N TYR A 247 24.93 -6.58 -19.10
CA TYR A 247 25.75 -5.40 -19.37
C TYR A 247 26.87 -5.21 -18.32
N PRO A 248 28.11 -4.90 -18.73
CA PRO A 248 29.12 -4.41 -17.81
C PRO A 248 28.73 -3.01 -17.28
N ASP A 249 29.12 -2.68 -16.05
CA ASP A 249 28.67 -1.46 -15.34
C ASP A 249 28.86 -0.16 -16.15
N GLU A 250 29.94 -0.05 -16.91
CA GLU A 250 30.25 1.15 -17.70
C GLU A 250 29.33 1.36 -18.92
N GLN A 251 28.65 0.31 -19.37
CA GLN A 251 27.76 0.32 -20.54
C GLN A 251 26.31 -0.04 -20.19
N SER A 252 25.99 -0.01 -18.91
CA SER A 252 24.66 -0.37 -18.44
C SER A 252 23.65 0.73 -18.72
N PRO A 253 22.43 0.40 -19.20
CA PRO A 253 21.32 1.34 -19.24
C PRO A 253 21.07 2.01 -17.89
N ALA A 254 20.61 3.26 -17.89
CA ALA A 254 20.14 3.90 -16.68
C ALA A 254 18.87 3.21 -16.18
N VAL A 255 18.71 3.10 -14.85
CA VAL A 255 17.54 2.48 -14.24
C VAL A 255 17.00 3.39 -13.15
N LEU A 256 15.72 3.74 -13.26
CA LEU A 256 14.99 4.48 -12.25
C LEU A 256 13.74 3.68 -11.85
N GLY A 257 13.52 3.52 -10.56
CA GLY A 257 12.39 2.77 -10.03
C GLY A 257 11.41 3.62 -9.24
N PHE A 258 10.37 2.97 -8.76
CA PHE A 258 9.50 3.46 -7.72
C PHE A 258 9.71 2.63 -6.45
N ASP A 259 9.32 3.18 -5.31
CA ASP A 259 9.36 2.58 -3.99
C ASP A 259 10.80 2.45 -3.43
N ASP A 260 11.10 3.23 -2.41
CA ASP A 260 12.41 3.18 -1.73
C ASP A 260 12.47 2.03 -0.71
N VAL A 261 12.65 0.82 -1.23
CA VAL A 261 12.79 -0.39 -0.43
C VAL A 261 14.25 -0.63 -0.03
N GLU A 262 14.51 -1.43 1.02
CA GLU A 262 15.86 -1.61 1.60
C GLU A 262 16.95 -1.96 0.59
N TRP A 263 16.68 -2.85 -0.35
CA TRP A 263 17.65 -3.27 -1.36
C TRP A 263 17.96 -2.17 -2.39
N ALA A 264 17.06 -1.20 -2.58
CA ALA A 264 17.27 -0.10 -3.53
C ALA A 264 18.50 0.75 -3.13
N SER A 265 18.66 1.04 -1.83
CA SER A 265 19.82 1.77 -1.32
C SER A 265 21.11 0.96 -1.45
N VAL A 266 21.07 -0.34 -1.20
CA VAL A 266 22.23 -1.24 -1.30
C VAL A 266 22.72 -1.36 -2.72
N LEU A 267 21.81 -1.41 -3.70
CA LEU A 267 22.12 -1.52 -5.13
C LEU A 267 22.35 -0.16 -5.80
N GLY A 268 22.36 0.95 -5.06
CA GLY A 268 22.54 2.28 -5.63
C GLY A 268 21.44 2.68 -6.61
N MET A 269 20.20 2.20 -6.40
CA MET A 269 19.08 2.46 -7.29
C MET A 269 18.44 3.82 -7.01
N SER A 270 18.38 4.67 -8.04
CA SER A 270 17.62 5.93 -8.03
C SER A 270 16.11 5.63 -8.10
N VAL A 271 15.33 6.27 -7.26
CA VAL A 271 13.91 5.96 -7.11
C VAL A 271 13.05 7.20 -6.96
N VAL A 272 11.83 7.13 -7.45
CA VAL A 272 10.73 7.98 -6.97
C VAL A 272 10.28 7.42 -5.63
N ALA A 273 10.56 8.19 -4.57
CA ALA A 273 10.45 7.79 -3.18
C ALA A 273 9.30 8.50 -2.45
N TYR A 274 8.87 7.86 -1.39
CA TYR A 274 7.93 8.34 -0.38
C TYR A 274 8.04 7.47 0.86
N ASP A 275 7.48 7.91 1.98
CA ASP A 275 7.50 7.12 3.21
C ASP A 275 6.21 6.26 3.34
N PRO A 276 6.28 4.93 3.13
CA PRO A 276 5.10 4.07 3.27
C PRO A 276 4.60 3.96 4.71
N VAL A 277 5.47 4.16 5.72
CA VAL A 277 5.06 4.21 7.13
C VAL A 277 4.19 5.45 7.37
N ASP A 278 4.56 6.60 6.78
CA ASP A 278 3.73 7.81 6.88
C ASP A 278 2.37 7.64 6.19
N ILE A 279 2.32 6.96 5.03
CA ILE A 279 1.04 6.63 4.38
C ILE A 279 0.14 5.85 5.35
N GLY A 280 0.67 4.82 5.99
CA GLY A 280 -0.06 4.01 6.98
C GLY A 280 -0.53 4.84 8.19
N ARG A 281 0.33 5.71 8.69
CA ARG A 281 0.01 6.63 9.81
C ARG A 281 -1.10 7.62 9.42
N GLN A 282 -1.04 8.19 8.23
CA GLN A 282 -2.09 9.09 7.72
C GLN A 282 -3.43 8.35 7.55
N ALA A 283 -3.41 7.12 7.03
CA ALA A 283 -4.62 6.30 6.89
C ALA A 283 -5.24 5.96 8.26
N ALA A 284 -4.43 5.58 9.23
CA ALA A 284 -4.90 5.29 10.59
C ALA A 284 -5.50 6.54 11.26
N ASN A 285 -4.83 7.70 11.15
CA ASN A 285 -5.33 8.96 11.69
C ASN A 285 -6.65 9.39 11.01
N LEU A 286 -6.77 9.18 9.70
CA LEU A 286 -7.99 9.48 8.96
C LEU A 286 -9.15 8.57 9.41
N ALA A 287 -8.87 7.27 9.66
CA ALA A 287 -9.83 6.33 10.20
C ALA A 287 -10.26 6.69 11.63
N LEU A 288 -9.33 7.05 12.50
CA LEU A 288 -9.62 7.52 13.86
C LEU A 288 -10.46 8.79 13.85
N SER A 289 -10.13 9.75 12.98
CA SER A 289 -10.92 10.96 12.79
C SER A 289 -12.36 10.67 12.33
N ARG A 290 -12.55 9.62 11.49
CA ARG A 290 -13.88 9.16 11.06
C ARG A 290 -14.65 8.53 12.22
N ILE A 291 -13.98 7.76 13.08
CA ILE A 291 -14.59 7.17 14.28
C ILE A 291 -15.07 8.26 15.25
N GLU A 292 -14.27 9.31 15.43
CA GLU A 292 -14.60 10.44 16.33
C GLU A 292 -15.68 11.35 15.76
N ASN A 293 -15.72 11.51 14.42
CA ASN A 293 -16.64 12.38 13.70
C ASN A 293 -17.26 11.64 12.51
N PRO A 294 -18.25 10.76 12.74
CA PRO A 294 -18.80 9.90 11.68
C PRO A 294 -19.43 10.67 10.50
N ASP A 295 -20.03 11.82 10.79
CA ASP A 295 -20.78 12.62 9.81
C ASP A 295 -19.91 13.60 9.00
N ARG A 296 -18.59 13.63 9.23
CA ARG A 296 -17.72 14.53 8.44
C ARG A 296 -17.68 14.09 6.98
N GLU A 297 -17.47 15.05 6.09
CA GLU A 297 -17.25 14.77 4.67
C GLU A 297 -16.04 13.87 4.44
N PRO A 298 -16.09 12.96 3.44
CA PRO A 298 -14.93 12.17 3.02
C PRO A 298 -13.76 13.05 2.59
N ARG A 299 -12.53 12.58 2.84
CA ARG A 299 -11.31 13.29 2.48
C ARG A 299 -10.38 12.39 1.69
N VAL A 300 -9.83 12.93 0.61
CA VAL A 300 -8.72 12.31 -0.13
C VAL A 300 -7.44 13.08 0.21
N VAL A 301 -6.54 12.43 0.91
CA VAL A 301 -5.21 12.96 1.24
C VAL A 301 -4.24 12.49 0.16
N ARG A 302 -3.70 13.43 -0.60
CA ARG A 302 -2.71 13.13 -1.64
C ARG A 302 -1.33 13.51 -1.13
N LEU A 303 -0.45 12.51 -0.97
CA LEU A 303 0.91 12.71 -0.47
C LEU A 303 1.87 12.95 -1.63
N PRO A 304 2.83 13.87 -1.47
CA PRO A 304 3.84 14.13 -2.48
C PRO A 304 4.82 12.96 -2.58
N VAL A 305 5.49 12.89 -3.73
CA VAL A 305 6.62 12.01 -3.99
C VAL A 305 7.88 12.84 -4.20
N SER A 306 9.05 12.24 -4.04
CA SER A 306 10.35 12.88 -4.25
C SER A 306 11.28 11.95 -5.01
N LEU A 307 12.28 12.52 -5.69
CA LEU A 307 13.34 11.75 -6.32
C LEU A 307 14.49 11.56 -5.34
N THR A 308 14.97 10.32 -5.21
CA THR A 308 16.20 9.98 -4.50
C THR A 308 17.22 9.45 -5.51
N GLU A 309 18.24 10.24 -5.78
CA GLU A 309 19.33 9.92 -6.70
C GLU A 309 20.39 9.06 -6.00
N ARG A 310 20.83 7.97 -6.67
CA ARG A 310 21.84 7.02 -6.14
C ARG A 310 22.81 6.50 -7.18
N GLY A 311 22.78 7.04 -8.40
CA GLY A 311 23.70 6.72 -9.47
C GLY A 311 23.14 5.85 -10.58
N SER A 312 22.12 5.02 -10.35
CA SER A 312 21.60 4.17 -11.42
C SER A 312 20.80 4.93 -12.48
N GLY A 313 20.08 5.98 -12.08
CA GLY A 313 19.29 6.84 -12.96
C GLY A 313 20.10 7.97 -13.61
N GLU A 314 21.32 8.19 -13.17
CA GLU A 314 22.21 9.29 -13.56
C GLU A 314 23.28 8.86 -14.60
N ARG A 315 23.29 7.58 -15.01
CA ARG A 315 24.18 7.06 -16.05
C ARG A 315 23.85 7.75 -17.38
N PRO A 316 24.84 8.21 -18.15
CA PRO A 316 24.59 8.80 -19.46
C PRO A 316 24.23 7.71 -20.49
N PRO A 317 23.55 8.08 -21.61
CA PRO A 317 23.37 7.17 -22.72
C PRO A 317 24.73 6.66 -23.23
N TYR A 318 24.83 5.37 -23.49
CA TYR A 318 26.03 4.70 -23.99
C TYR A 318 25.86 4.47 -25.49
N TRP A 319 26.58 5.27 -26.33
CA TRP A 319 26.85 5.09 -27.75
C TRP A 319 27.97 6.00 -28.23
#